data_8155577b2786a9d5ed170b680365d5a5
#
_entry.id   8155577b2786a9d5ed170b680365d5a5
#
_cell.length_a   1.000
_cell.length_b   1.000
_cell.length_c   1.000
_cell.angle_alpha   90.00
_cell.angle_beta   90.00
_cell.angle_gamma   90.00
#
_symmetry.space_group_name_H-M   'P 1'
#
loop_
_entity.id
_entity.type
_entity.pdbx_description
1 polymer ?
#
loop_
_entity_poly.entity_id
_entity_poly.type
_entity_poly.pdbx_seq_one_letter_code
_entity_poly.pdbx_strand_id
1 'polypeptide(L)'
;MPASPDLATLQIDDFTPHCETVFDMQTQAGVLPLKLFRIDRTGDSGRPGGAFSLLFVAPQGPWLPQAIYPFTHPAIGAMEIFVVPVGPTSGGNGYYATFT
;
A
#
# COMPACT_ATOMS: atom_id res chain seq x y z
N MET A 1 0.00 12.73 -19.30
CA MET A 1 -0.35 12.25 -17.96
C MET A 1 -0.35 10.74 -17.97
N PRO A 2 0.45 10.11 -17.16
CA PRO A 2 0.45 8.64 -17.15
C PRO A 2 -0.88 8.12 -16.60
N ALA A 3 -1.34 7.03 -17.17
CA ALA A 3 -2.53 6.35 -16.66
C ALA A 3 -2.22 5.73 -15.30
N SER A 4 -3.23 5.68 -14.44
CA SER A 4 -3.10 4.95 -13.19
C SER A 4 -2.93 3.47 -13.48
N PRO A 5 -2.07 2.76 -12.73
CA PRO A 5 -1.95 1.33 -12.93
C PRO A 5 -3.26 0.63 -12.57
N ASP A 6 -3.54 -0.46 -13.30
CA ASP A 6 -4.68 -1.31 -13.01
C ASP A 6 -4.30 -2.24 -11.86
N LEU A 7 -5.04 -2.18 -10.76
CA LEU A 7 -4.76 -3.00 -9.59
C LEU A 7 -4.79 -4.50 -9.91
N ALA A 8 -5.62 -4.89 -10.89
CA ALA A 8 -5.70 -6.30 -11.28
C ALA A 8 -4.44 -6.80 -11.97
N THR A 9 -3.64 -5.90 -12.54
CA THR A 9 -2.40 -6.27 -13.24
C THR A 9 -1.15 -5.96 -12.43
N LEU A 10 -1.27 -5.29 -11.29
CA LEU A 10 -0.14 -5.05 -10.42
C LEU A 10 0.37 -6.36 -9.84
N GLN A 11 1.67 -6.49 -9.78
CA GLN A 11 2.35 -7.67 -9.28
C GLN A 11 3.30 -7.29 -8.15
N ILE A 12 3.73 -8.29 -7.41
CA ILE A 12 4.64 -8.09 -6.30
C ILE A 12 5.93 -7.39 -6.77
N ASP A 13 6.36 -7.67 -8.00
CA ASP A 13 7.57 -7.05 -8.56
C ASP A 13 7.41 -5.57 -8.84
N ASP A 14 6.17 -5.07 -8.92
CA ASP A 14 5.94 -3.63 -9.07
C ASP A 14 6.24 -2.87 -7.78
N PHE A 15 6.21 -3.54 -6.65
CA PHE A 15 6.43 -2.95 -5.34
C PHE A 15 7.79 -3.29 -4.75
N THR A 16 8.37 -4.42 -5.10
CA THR A 16 9.63 -4.89 -4.52
C THR A 16 10.77 -3.87 -4.62
N PRO A 17 10.98 -3.20 -5.77
CA PRO A 17 12.03 -2.18 -5.86
C PRO A 17 11.77 -0.95 -4.98
N HIS A 18 10.55 -0.79 -4.52
CA HIS A 18 10.14 0.38 -3.76
C HIS A 18 9.89 0.06 -2.28
N CYS A 19 10.31 -1.11 -1.83
CA CYS A 19 10.26 -1.46 -0.42
C CYS A 19 11.12 -0.47 0.37
N GLU A 20 10.59 -0.01 1.49
CA GLU A 20 11.18 1.01 2.36
C GLU A 20 11.18 2.42 1.78
N THR A 21 10.48 2.64 0.69
CA THR A 21 10.22 4.00 0.19
C THR A 21 8.87 4.52 0.71
N VAL A 22 8.67 5.82 0.59
CA VAL A 22 7.47 6.48 1.10
C VAL A 22 6.41 6.53 0.01
N PHE A 23 5.20 6.11 0.38
CA PHE A 23 4.00 6.27 -0.41
C PHE A 23 3.13 7.33 0.25
N ASP A 24 2.51 8.18 -0.53
CA ASP A 24 1.61 9.21 -0.01
C ASP A 24 0.17 8.73 -0.10
N MET A 25 -0.51 8.66 1.05
CA MET A 25 -1.91 8.29 1.11
C MET A 25 -2.74 9.55 1.30
N GLN A 26 -3.73 9.74 0.42
CA GLN A 26 -4.62 10.90 0.51
C GLN A 26 -5.72 10.60 1.52
N THR A 27 -5.89 11.49 2.49
CA THR A 27 -6.93 11.34 3.51
C THR A 27 -7.72 12.64 3.63
N GLN A 28 -8.82 12.60 4.37
CA GLN A 28 -9.60 13.81 4.63
C GLN A 28 -8.81 14.84 5.46
N ALA A 29 -7.83 14.37 6.21
CA ALA A 29 -6.96 15.25 7.01
C ALA A 29 -5.75 15.72 6.23
N GLY A 30 -5.61 15.34 4.96
CA GLY A 30 -4.48 15.69 4.12
C GLY A 30 -3.67 14.47 3.70
N VAL A 31 -2.46 14.70 3.23
CA VAL A 31 -1.58 13.63 2.79
C VAL A 31 -0.89 13.00 3.99
N LEU A 32 -0.98 11.68 4.09
CA LEU A 32 -0.29 10.93 5.14
C LEU A 32 0.80 10.08 4.49
N PRO A 33 2.08 10.38 4.77
CA PRO A 33 3.17 9.56 4.23
C PRO A 33 3.26 8.24 5.00
N LEU A 34 3.36 7.14 4.24
CA LEU A 34 3.54 5.81 4.81
C LEU A 34 4.73 5.16 4.15
N LYS A 35 5.52 4.45 4.94
CA LYS A 35 6.65 3.69 4.42
C LYS A 35 6.16 2.28 4.09
N LEU A 36 6.49 1.79 2.90
CA LEU A 36 6.25 0.39 2.57
C LEU A 36 7.28 -0.45 3.32
N PHE A 37 6.82 -1.06 4.40
CA PHE A 37 7.69 -1.73 5.36
C PHE A 37 8.00 -3.17 4.96
N ARG A 38 6.98 -3.90 4.48
CA ARG A 38 7.14 -5.32 4.17
C ARG A 38 6.23 -5.73 3.03
N ILE A 39 6.71 -6.67 2.24
CA ILE A 39 5.96 -7.30 1.16
C ILE A 39 5.96 -8.79 1.44
N ASP A 40 4.78 -9.41 1.46
CA ASP A 40 4.64 -10.84 1.68
C ASP A 40 3.87 -11.47 0.53
N ARG A 41 4.37 -12.60 0.07
CA ARG A 41 3.65 -13.42 -0.91
C ARG A 41 2.68 -14.31 -0.13
N THR A 42 1.39 -14.21 -0.44
CA THR A 42 0.36 -14.88 0.34
C THR A 42 -0.19 -16.15 -0.32
N GLY A 43 0.21 -16.43 -1.56
CA GLY A 43 -0.19 -17.65 -2.23
C GLY A 43 -0.71 -17.42 -3.63
N ASP A 44 -1.34 -18.44 -4.19
CA ASP A 44 -1.89 -18.41 -5.54
C ASP A 44 -3.41 -18.33 -5.44
N SER A 45 -3.97 -17.23 -5.92
CA SER A 45 -5.43 -17.03 -5.93
C SER A 45 -5.97 -16.96 -7.35
N GLY A 46 -5.19 -17.41 -8.34
CA GLY A 46 -5.55 -17.27 -9.75
C GLY A 46 -5.20 -15.90 -10.32
N ARG A 47 -4.68 -15.00 -9.50
CA ARG A 47 -4.24 -13.68 -9.93
C ARG A 47 -2.92 -13.80 -10.69
N PRO A 48 -2.74 -13.08 -11.80
CA PRO A 48 -1.45 -13.05 -12.47
C PRO A 48 -0.33 -12.63 -11.50
N GLY A 49 0.71 -13.42 -11.40
CA GLY A 49 1.80 -13.17 -10.45
C GLY A 49 1.53 -13.63 -9.02
N GLY A 50 0.35 -14.20 -8.74
CA GLY A 50 -0.01 -14.68 -7.41
C GLY A 50 -0.53 -13.61 -6.48
N ALA A 51 -1.04 -14.01 -5.33
CA ALA A 51 -1.52 -13.09 -4.30
C ALA A 51 -0.37 -12.60 -3.44
N PHE A 52 -0.47 -11.36 -2.96
CA PHE A 52 0.53 -10.79 -2.09
C PHE A 52 -0.09 -9.73 -1.19
N SER A 53 0.62 -9.34 -0.17
CA SER A 53 0.19 -8.29 0.74
C SER A 53 1.32 -7.31 1.00
N LEU A 54 0.93 -6.09 1.34
CA LEU A 54 1.84 -5.00 1.64
C LEU A 54 1.55 -4.49 3.05
N LEU A 55 2.59 -4.24 3.82
CA LEU A 55 2.46 -3.58 5.11
C LEU A 55 3.05 -2.19 5.02
N PHE A 56 2.20 -1.20 5.17
CA PHE A 56 2.61 0.20 5.23
C PHE A 56 2.65 0.66 6.67
N VAL A 57 3.59 1.51 7.02
CA VAL A 57 3.71 2.06 8.35
C VAL A 57 3.73 3.57 8.28
N ALA A 58 2.80 4.20 9.01
CA ALA A 58 2.75 5.65 9.17
C ALA A 58 3.44 6.00 10.49
N PRO A 59 4.60 6.67 10.45
CA PRO A 59 5.34 6.97 11.69
C PRO A 59 4.61 7.94 12.61
N GLN A 60 3.73 8.76 12.05
CA GLN A 60 2.89 9.68 12.82
C GLN A 60 1.55 9.81 12.12
N GLY A 61 0.55 10.23 12.89
CA GLY A 61 -0.75 10.51 12.34
C GLY A 61 -1.86 9.78 13.06
N PRO A 62 -3.10 10.12 12.76
CA PRO A 62 -4.26 9.49 13.39
C PRO A 62 -4.45 8.06 12.88
N TRP A 63 -5.12 7.25 13.68
CA TRP A 63 -5.66 5.98 13.21
C TRP A 63 -6.79 6.27 12.22
N LEU A 64 -6.72 5.66 11.04
CA LEU A 64 -7.75 5.80 10.02
C LEU A 64 -8.50 4.48 9.90
N PRO A 65 -9.81 4.54 9.61
CA PRO A 65 -10.59 3.31 9.41
C PRO A 65 -10.18 2.59 8.15
N GLN A 66 -10.51 1.30 8.07
CA GLN A 66 -10.33 0.56 6.84
C GLN A 66 -11.17 1.18 5.72
N ALA A 67 -10.56 1.40 4.59
CA ALA A 67 -11.22 1.96 3.42
C ALA A 67 -10.28 1.91 2.23
N ILE A 68 -10.81 2.30 1.07
CA ILE A 68 -9.99 2.52 -0.11
C ILE A 68 -9.49 3.96 -0.06
N TYR A 69 -8.16 4.12 -0.11
CA TYR A 69 -7.53 5.43 -0.14
C TYR A 69 -6.70 5.58 -1.39
N PRO A 70 -6.67 6.80 -1.97
CA PRO A 70 -5.74 7.06 -3.07
C PRO A 70 -4.31 7.09 -2.54
N PHE A 71 -3.43 6.35 -3.21
CA PHE A 71 -1.99 6.34 -2.93
C PHE A 71 -1.26 6.90 -4.14
N THR A 72 -0.18 7.62 -3.90
CA THR A 72 0.68 8.08 -4.97
C THR A 72 2.13 7.73 -4.65
N HIS A 73 2.85 7.38 -5.72
CA HIS A 73 4.29 7.10 -5.63
C HIS A 73 4.93 7.62 -6.91
N PRO A 74 6.08 8.31 -6.82
CA PRO A 74 6.67 8.94 -8.00
C PRO A 74 7.07 7.95 -9.10
N ALA A 75 7.35 6.71 -8.77
CA ALA A 75 7.74 5.71 -9.75
C ALA A 75 6.56 4.87 -10.26
N ILE A 76 5.53 4.67 -9.43
CA ILE A 76 4.40 3.80 -9.76
C ILE A 76 3.22 4.60 -10.29
N GLY A 77 2.98 5.78 -9.73
CA GLY A 77 1.86 6.61 -10.09
C GLY A 77 0.76 6.59 -9.03
N ALA A 78 -0.44 6.97 -9.42
CA ALA A 78 -1.59 7.04 -8.53
C ALA A 78 -2.38 5.73 -8.60
N MET A 79 -2.82 5.25 -7.44
CA MET A 79 -3.61 4.02 -7.35
C MET A 79 -4.52 4.09 -6.14
N GLU A 80 -5.64 3.38 -6.19
CA GLU A 80 -6.57 3.29 -5.07
C GLU A 80 -6.38 1.93 -4.41
N ILE A 81 -6.04 1.93 -3.11
CA ILE A 81 -5.70 0.71 -2.39
C ILE A 81 -6.59 0.59 -1.16
N PHE A 82 -7.20 -0.57 -1.00
CA PHE A 82 -7.93 -0.89 0.22
C PHE A 82 -6.94 -1.29 1.30
N VAL A 83 -6.96 -0.58 2.44
CA VAL A 83 -6.07 -0.86 3.56
C VAL A 83 -6.88 -1.08 4.83
N VAL A 84 -6.34 -1.90 5.71
CA VAL A 84 -6.91 -2.23 7.00
C VAL A 84 -5.90 -1.85 8.09
N PRO A 85 -6.29 -1.04 9.09
CA PRO A 85 -5.40 -0.76 10.21
C PRO A 85 -5.18 -2.03 11.02
N VAL A 86 -3.92 -2.32 11.34
CA VAL A 86 -3.56 -3.58 12.00
C VAL A 86 -2.92 -3.39 13.36
N GLY A 87 -2.90 -2.18 13.86
CA GLY A 87 -2.37 -1.91 15.17
C GLY A 87 -0.98 -1.27 15.12
N PRO A 88 -0.45 -0.91 16.28
CA PRO A 88 0.87 -0.32 16.33
C PRO A 88 1.93 -1.34 15.93
N THR A 89 2.89 -0.88 15.15
CA THR A 89 4.06 -1.65 14.76
C THR A 89 5.31 -0.93 15.22
N SER A 90 6.44 -1.59 15.02
CA SER A 90 7.72 -0.95 15.23
C SER A 90 7.88 0.20 14.23
N GLY A 91 7.76 1.42 14.71
CA GLY A 91 7.90 2.60 13.86
C GLY A 91 6.63 3.38 13.60
N GLY A 92 5.45 2.89 14.06
CA GLY A 92 4.22 3.65 13.90
C GLY A 92 2.97 2.81 13.72
N ASN A 93 1.98 3.38 13.08
CA ASN A 93 0.70 2.72 12.83
C ASN A 93 0.78 1.90 11.55
N GLY A 94 0.43 0.63 11.63
CA GLY A 94 0.47 -0.26 10.48
C GLY A 94 -0.85 -0.28 9.72
N TYR A 95 -0.74 -0.37 8.38
CA TYR A 95 -1.86 -0.53 7.48
C TYR A 95 -1.54 -1.66 6.50
N TYR A 96 -2.45 -2.61 6.39
CA TYR A 96 -2.25 -3.80 5.60
C TYR A 96 -3.08 -3.73 4.33
N ALA A 97 -2.46 -4.03 3.21
CA ALA A 97 -3.14 -4.11 1.91
C ALA A 97 -2.93 -5.51 1.34
N THR A 98 -4.01 -6.16 0.90
CA THR A 98 -3.95 -7.49 0.33
C THR A 98 -4.41 -7.44 -1.11
N PHE A 99 -3.62 -8.04 -1.99
CA PHE A 99 -3.92 -8.18 -3.41
C PHE A 99 -4.16 -9.66 -3.71
N THR A 100 -5.37 -9.98 -4.04
CA THR A 100 -5.80 -11.37 -4.29
C THR A 100 -6.47 -11.56 -5.64
#